data_645c2511812c4de0370a0ef128df5c99
#
_entry.id   645c2511812c4de0370a0ef128df5c99
#
_cell.length_a   1.000
_cell.length_b   1.000
_cell.length_c   1.000
_cell.angle_alpha   90.00
_cell.angle_beta   90.00
_cell.angle_gamma   90.00
#
_symmetry.space_group_name_H-M   'P 1'
#
loop_
_entity.id
_entity.type
_entity.pdbx_description
1 polymer ?
#
loop_
_entity_poly.entity_id
_entity_poly.type
_entity_poly.pdbx_seq_one_letter_code
_entity_poly.pdbx_strand_id
1 'polypeptide(L)'
;MKKITFQGVLKIGFAVFVALLLVSSLPVAGQTAANNTMSKDSGKTSVIAIDPGHPSETSGGCAHHGLKEVAICWEVALRLQNLIEAEPTLTSVMTKPAVDTLVTNRERAEIANKAGAAIMVRLHCDSANGSGCTVYYPDKQGTVQGVTGPSEAVIAQSRLAAESLQNGLAGVLASHLKMNPIKTDSMTFVGAKQGALTGSIFAEVPAVVVEMVYLNNASDAAFIKEVAGQDLLARGILAGIKEFVSKKLR
;
A
#
# COMPACT_ATOMS: atom_id res chain seq x y z
N MET A 1 11.12 60.58 18.02
CA MET A 1 10.63 61.67 17.15
C MET A 1 10.64 61.24 15.71
N LYS A 2 9.57 61.39 15.06
CA LYS A 2 9.03 61.48 13.71
C LYS A 2 8.09 60.32 13.35
N LYS A 3 6.81 60.64 13.44
CA LYS A 3 5.67 59.98 12.81
C LYS A 3 5.70 60.31 11.32
N ILE A 4 5.38 59.35 10.48
CA ILE A 4 4.93 59.61 9.12
C ILE A 4 3.67 58.79 8.91
N THR A 5 2.54 59.45 8.79
CA THR A 5 1.25 59.02 8.29
C THR A 5 1.21 59.16 6.78
N PHE A 6 0.67 58.20 6.08
CA PHE A 6 0.16 58.43 4.73
C PHE A 6 -1.14 57.64 4.50
N GLN A 7 -2.22 58.40 4.34
CA GLN A 7 -3.51 57.98 3.82
C GLN A 7 -3.46 58.04 2.30
N GLY A 8 -4.12 57.07 1.66
CA GLY A 8 -4.36 57.15 0.22
C GLY A 8 -5.46 56.17 -0.18
N VAL A 9 -6.71 56.64 -0.11
CA VAL A 9 -7.89 55.90 -0.61
C VAL A 9 -8.04 56.16 -2.11
N LEU A 10 -8.04 55.16 -2.93
CA LEU A 10 -8.44 55.23 -4.34
C LEU A 10 -9.67 54.36 -4.58
N LYS A 11 -10.81 55.00 -4.77
CA LYS A 11 -12.07 54.39 -5.21
C LYS A 11 -12.04 54.29 -6.74
N ILE A 12 -12.15 53.09 -7.26
CA ILE A 12 -12.41 52.86 -8.69
C ILE A 12 -13.83 52.30 -8.80
N GLY A 13 -14.70 53.07 -9.44
CA GLY A 13 -16.08 52.70 -9.70
C GLY A 13 -16.17 51.72 -10.88
N PHE A 14 -16.98 50.70 -10.74
CA PHE A 14 -17.33 49.77 -11.80
C PHE A 14 -18.66 50.23 -12.42
N ALA A 15 -18.62 50.62 -13.70
CA ALA A 15 -19.80 50.87 -14.50
C ALA A 15 -20.29 49.55 -15.10
N VAL A 16 -21.52 49.18 -14.79
CA VAL A 16 -22.21 48.01 -15.37
C VAL A 16 -22.88 48.45 -16.65
N PHE A 17 -22.43 47.94 -17.79
CA PHE A 17 -23.15 48.02 -19.05
C PHE A 17 -24.02 46.80 -19.24
N VAL A 18 -25.35 46.96 -19.15
CA VAL A 18 -26.34 45.94 -19.49
C VAL A 18 -26.67 46.11 -20.99
N ALA A 19 -26.24 45.22 -21.83
CA ALA A 19 -26.68 45.11 -23.21
C ALA A 19 -27.77 44.04 -23.31
N LEU A 20 -29.00 44.49 -23.55
CA LEU A 20 -30.16 43.62 -23.87
C LEU A 20 -30.05 43.22 -25.36
N LEU A 21 -29.78 41.93 -25.62
CA LEU A 21 -29.94 41.34 -26.95
C LEU A 21 -31.19 40.46 -26.96
N LEU A 22 -32.23 40.95 -27.62
CA LEU A 22 -33.42 40.16 -28.04
C LEU A 22 -32.98 39.23 -29.19
N VAL A 23 -32.97 37.93 -28.97
CA VAL A 23 -32.83 36.93 -30.00
C VAL A 23 -34.15 36.15 -30.11
N SER A 24 -34.77 36.28 -31.26
CA SER A 24 -35.99 35.58 -31.69
C SER A 24 -35.77 34.07 -31.80
N SER A 25 -36.69 33.30 -31.19
CA SER A 25 -36.73 31.86 -31.23
C SER A 25 -37.28 31.35 -32.58
N LEU A 26 -36.49 30.53 -33.29
CA LEU A 26 -37.01 29.59 -34.30
C LEU A 26 -36.96 28.17 -33.73
N PRO A 27 -37.97 27.33 -34.00
CA PRO A 27 -37.94 25.95 -33.51
C PRO A 27 -37.06 25.10 -34.43
N VAL A 28 -36.02 24.47 -33.87
CA VAL A 28 -35.29 23.38 -34.52
C VAL A 28 -35.88 22.05 -34.09
N ALA A 29 -36.27 21.27 -35.08
CA ALA A 29 -36.82 19.96 -34.97
C ALA A 29 -35.83 18.95 -34.34
N GLY A 30 -36.39 18.05 -33.54
CA GLY A 30 -35.89 16.84 -32.94
C GLY A 30 -34.50 16.33 -33.30
N GLN A 31 -33.60 16.40 -32.31
CA GLN A 31 -32.56 15.41 -32.14
C GLN A 31 -32.79 14.70 -30.82
N THR A 32 -33.18 13.42 -30.92
CA THR A 32 -33.21 12.49 -29.79
C THR A 32 -31.80 12.38 -29.23
N ALA A 33 -31.54 13.13 -28.16
CA ALA A 33 -30.36 12.92 -27.33
C ALA A 33 -30.42 11.51 -26.75
N ALA A 34 -29.62 10.59 -27.29
CA ALA A 34 -29.31 9.36 -26.61
C ALA A 34 -28.70 9.72 -25.25
N ASN A 35 -29.53 9.60 -24.21
CA ASN A 35 -29.05 9.63 -22.83
C ASN A 35 -28.08 8.46 -22.64
N ASN A 36 -26.82 8.70 -22.91
CA ASN A 36 -25.75 7.83 -22.45
C ASN A 36 -25.58 8.11 -20.96
N THR A 37 -26.53 7.63 -20.14
CA THR A 37 -26.33 7.45 -18.73
C THR A 37 -25.23 6.40 -18.57
N MET A 38 -23.97 6.83 -18.59
CA MET A 38 -22.93 6.08 -17.95
C MET A 38 -23.40 5.89 -16.51
N SER A 39 -23.93 4.71 -16.23
CA SER A 39 -24.14 4.27 -14.87
C SER A 39 -22.79 4.44 -14.19
N LYS A 40 -22.69 5.39 -13.29
CA LYS A 40 -21.62 5.50 -12.34
C LYS A 40 -21.79 4.26 -11.48
N ASP A 41 -21.18 3.13 -11.93
CA ASP A 41 -20.97 1.98 -11.08
C ASP A 41 -20.19 2.54 -9.90
N SER A 42 -20.86 2.69 -8.78
CA SER A 42 -20.23 3.07 -7.51
C SER A 42 -19.41 1.86 -7.05
N GLY A 43 -18.31 1.62 -7.77
CA GLY A 43 -17.41 0.53 -7.54
C GLY A 43 -16.99 0.56 -6.08
N LYS A 44 -17.32 -0.51 -5.37
CA LYS A 44 -16.97 -0.69 -3.96
C LYS A 44 -15.45 -0.47 -3.81
N THR A 45 -15.06 0.56 -3.10
CA THR A 45 -13.66 0.87 -2.81
C THR A 45 -13.04 -0.28 -2.02
N SER A 46 -11.92 -0.82 -2.50
CA SER A 46 -11.20 -1.89 -1.81
C SER A 46 -10.23 -1.31 -0.78
N VAL A 47 -10.33 -1.77 0.46
CA VAL A 47 -9.42 -1.38 1.55
C VAL A 47 -8.14 -2.21 1.45
N ILE A 48 -6.99 -1.56 1.51
CA ILE A 48 -5.66 -2.17 1.54
C ILE A 48 -5.04 -1.93 2.91
N ALA A 49 -4.74 -3.01 3.65
CA ALA A 49 -4.00 -2.88 4.89
C ALA A 49 -2.49 -2.85 4.59
N ILE A 50 -1.85 -1.75 4.97
CA ILE A 50 -0.40 -1.57 4.86
C ILE A 50 0.19 -1.81 6.25
N ASP A 51 1.07 -2.80 6.37
CA ASP A 51 1.70 -3.20 7.61
C ASP A 51 3.20 -2.95 7.57
N PRO A 52 3.67 -1.74 7.95
CA PRO A 52 5.11 -1.48 8.05
C PRO A 52 5.70 -2.26 9.22
N GLY A 53 6.67 -3.13 8.92
CA GLY A 53 7.33 -4.00 9.90
C GLY A 53 7.92 -3.22 11.08
N HIS A 54 7.94 -3.87 12.22
CA HIS A 54 8.57 -3.39 13.46
C HIS A 54 8.13 -2.00 13.97
N PRO A 55 8.38 -1.70 15.27
CA PRO A 55 8.64 -2.70 16.31
C PRO A 55 7.42 -3.59 16.56
N SER A 56 7.67 -4.83 16.98
CA SER A 56 6.65 -5.78 17.43
C SER A 56 7.03 -6.36 18.80
N GLU A 57 6.17 -7.22 19.35
CA GLU A 57 6.42 -7.92 20.61
C GLU A 57 7.64 -8.85 20.58
N THR A 58 8.12 -9.19 19.38
CA THR A 58 9.24 -10.13 19.19
C THR A 58 10.52 -9.47 18.70
N SER A 59 10.44 -8.30 18.07
CA SER A 59 11.61 -7.69 17.42
C SER A 59 11.44 -6.19 17.19
N GLY A 60 12.53 -5.45 17.34
CA GLY A 60 12.67 -4.06 16.92
C GLY A 60 13.07 -3.86 15.45
N GLY A 61 13.29 -4.95 14.72
CA GLY A 61 13.83 -4.93 13.35
C GLY A 61 15.37 -4.99 13.32
N CYS A 62 15.91 -5.20 12.13
CA CYS A 62 17.36 -5.22 11.91
C CYS A 62 17.91 -3.81 11.58
N ALA A 63 19.25 -3.68 11.67
CA ALA A 63 19.94 -2.45 11.30
C ALA A 63 21.30 -2.79 10.66
N HIS A 64 21.52 -2.31 9.43
CA HIS A 64 22.75 -2.51 8.69
C HIS A 64 23.07 -1.28 7.82
N HIS A 65 24.32 -1.05 7.51
CA HIS A 65 24.77 0.05 6.64
C HIS A 65 24.22 1.43 7.03
N GLY A 66 24.00 1.67 8.34
CA GLY A 66 23.41 2.91 8.86
C GLY A 66 21.89 3.05 8.62
N LEU A 67 21.22 2.03 8.09
CA LEU A 67 19.78 1.96 7.90
C LEU A 67 19.15 1.12 8.99
N LYS A 68 17.90 1.49 9.38
CA LYS A 68 17.06 0.73 10.30
C LYS A 68 15.84 0.21 9.54
N GLU A 69 15.56 -1.07 9.60
CA GLU A 69 14.41 -1.69 8.97
C GLU A 69 13.10 -0.97 9.30
N VAL A 70 12.87 -0.65 10.57
CA VAL A 70 11.66 0.05 11.03
C VAL A 70 11.43 1.37 10.31
N ALA A 71 12.50 2.14 10.04
CA ALA A 71 12.40 3.41 9.34
C ALA A 71 12.14 3.20 7.84
N ILE A 72 12.87 2.29 7.20
CA ILE A 72 12.71 1.97 5.78
C ILE A 72 11.30 1.43 5.49
N CYS A 73 10.80 0.50 6.30
CA CYS A 73 9.45 -0.03 6.16
C CYS A 73 8.39 1.06 6.28
N TRP A 74 8.58 2.01 7.19
CA TRP A 74 7.69 3.16 7.37
C TRP A 74 7.72 4.10 6.17
N GLU A 75 8.89 4.46 5.67
CA GLU A 75 9.07 5.34 4.51
C GLU A 75 8.43 4.76 3.24
N VAL A 76 8.64 3.47 2.97
CA VAL A 76 8.00 2.79 1.82
C VAL A 76 6.48 2.70 2.02
N ALA A 77 6.02 2.42 3.25
CA ALA A 77 4.58 2.38 3.55
C ALA A 77 3.88 3.71 3.29
N LEU A 78 4.48 4.83 3.69
CA LEU A 78 3.92 6.17 3.42
C LEU A 78 3.85 6.47 1.91
N ARG A 79 4.85 6.05 1.12
CA ARG A 79 4.85 6.17 -0.34
C ARG A 79 3.75 5.33 -0.96
N LEU A 80 3.61 4.08 -0.50
CA LEU A 80 2.55 3.17 -0.93
C LEU A 80 1.18 3.72 -0.57
N GLN A 81 1.00 4.25 0.63
CA GLN A 81 -0.23 4.90 1.06
C GLN A 81 -0.63 6.05 0.13
N ASN A 82 0.29 6.96 -0.15
CA ASN A 82 0.03 8.08 -1.06
C ASN A 82 -0.38 7.61 -2.47
N LEU A 83 0.25 6.55 -2.97
CA LEU A 83 -0.10 5.97 -4.26
C LEU A 83 -1.48 5.30 -4.26
N ILE A 84 -1.84 4.59 -3.18
CA ILE A 84 -3.15 3.95 -3.03
C ILE A 84 -4.26 5.00 -2.94
N GLU A 85 -4.08 6.07 -2.15
CA GLU A 85 -5.08 7.13 -1.99
C GLU A 85 -5.28 7.96 -3.28
N ALA A 86 -4.34 7.90 -4.23
CA ALA A 86 -4.50 8.48 -5.56
C ALA A 86 -5.35 7.60 -6.51
N GLU A 87 -5.64 6.34 -6.16
CA GLU A 87 -6.43 5.41 -6.96
C GLU A 87 -7.92 5.49 -6.57
N PRO A 88 -8.84 5.82 -7.50
CA PRO A 88 -10.26 6.05 -7.17
C PRO A 88 -10.99 4.86 -6.57
N THR A 89 -10.49 3.64 -6.78
CA THR A 89 -11.11 2.38 -6.36
C THR A 89 -10.44 1.74 -5.15
N LEU A 90 -9.41 2.38 -4.59
CA LEU A 90 -8.65 1.88 -3.45
C LEU A 90 -8.69 2.90 -2.30
N THR A 91 -8.53 2.40 -1.11
CA THR A 91 -8.22 3.19 0.10
C THR A 91 -7.32 2.36 1.00
N SER A 92 -6.67 2.99 1.97
CA SER A 92 -5.71 2.29 2.82
C SER A 92 -6.04 2.37 4.30
N VAL A 93 -5.52 1.41 5.06
CA VAL A 93 -5.41 1.46 6.51
C VAL A 93 -3.99 1.08 6.91
N MET A 94 -3.36 1.90 7.75
CA MET A 94 -2.05 1.60 8.34
C MET A 94 -2.24 0.78 9.61
N THR A 95 -1.43 -0.28 9.82
CA THR A 95 -1.52 -1.11 11.02
C THR A 95 -0.88 -0.48 12.25
N LYS A 96 -0.13 0.59 12.08
CA LYS A 96 0.41 1.40 13.20
C LYS A 96 0.35 2.90 12.88
N PRO A 97 0.22 3.76 13.91
CA PRO A 97 0.04 5.21 13.71
C PRO A 97 1.33 5.99 13.52
N ALA A 98 2.49 5.44 13.91
CA ALA A 98 3.79 6.10 13.79
C ALA A 98 4.93 5.09 13.73
N VAL A 99 6.11 5.55 13.25
CA VAL A 99 7.29 4.72 12.97
C VAL A 99 7.76 3.88 14.16
N ASP A 100 7.78 4.45 15.36
CA ASP A 100 8.30 3.79 16.57
C ASP A 100 7.21 3.17 17.46
N THR A 101 5.94 3.22 17.04
CA THR A 101 4.85 2.61 17.81
C THR A 101 4.96 1.09 17.74
N LEU A 102 5.10 0.47 18.92
CA LEU A 102 5.03 -0.98 19.04
C LEU A 102 3.57 -1.41 18.84
N VAL A 103 3.33 -2.29 17.87
CA VAL A 103 2.06 -2.98 17.62
C VAL A 103 2.37 -4.45 17.45
N THR A 104 1.71 -5.31 18.21
CA THR A 104 1.95 -6.76 18.16
C THR A 104 1.53 -7.33 16.79
N ASN A 105 2.14 -8.44 16.40
CA ASN A 105 1.78 -9.12 15.14
C ASN A 105 0.29 -9.50 15.09
N ARG A 106 -0.29 -9.84 16.24
CA ARG A 106 -1.72 -10.11 16.37
C ARG A 106 -2.56 -8.85 16.13
N GLU A 107 -2.27 -7.75 16.83
CA GLU A 107 -3.01 -6.49 16.67
C GLU A 107 -2.97 -5.98 15.22
N ARG A 108 -1.83 -6.11 14.52
CA ARG A 108 -1.69 -5.75 13.10
C ARG A 108 -2.67 -6.53 12.22
N ALA A 109 -2.78 -7.84 12.43
CA ALA A 109 -3.74 -8.67 11.72
C ALA A 109 -5.19 -8.29 12.08
N GLU A 110 -5.50 -8.05 13.36
CA GLU A 110 -6.83 -7.63 13.83
C GLU A 110 -7.27 -6.28 13.22
N ILE A 111 -6.33 -5.32 13.02
CA ILE A 111 -6.61 -4.05 12.32
C ILE A 111 -7.00 -4.33 10.87
N ALA A 112 -6.26 -5.18 10.15
CA ALA A 112 -6.58 -5.55 8.78
C ALA A 112 -7.92 -6.28 8.67
N ASN A 113 -8.20 -7.23 9.59
CA ASN A 113 -9.45 -7.97 9.67
C ASN A 113 -10.64 -7.04 9.90
N LYS A 114 -10.54 -6.15 10.92
CA LYS A 114 -11.58 -5.17 11.25
C LYS A 114 -11.88 -4.20 10.11
N ALA A 115 -10.87 -3.84 9.34
CA ALA A 115 -11.03 -3.00 8.16
C ALA A 115 -11.67 -3.75 6.98
N GLY A 116 -11.84 -5.06 7.04
CA GLY A 116 -12.28 -5.88 5.92
C GLY A 116 -11.36 -5.75 4.71
N ALA A 117 -10.05 -5.70 4.95
CA ALA A 117 -9.08 -5.43 3.91
C ALA A 117 -9.15 -6.48 2.78
N ALA A 118 -9.03 -6.03 1.54
CA ALA A 118 -8.92 -6.93 0.40
C ALA A 118 -7.63 -7.75 0.45
N ILE A 119 -6.57 -7.12 1.01
CA ILE A 119 -5.25 -7.70 1.24
C ILE A 119 -4.54 -6.94 2.38
N MET A 120 -3.74 -7.64 3.16
CA MET A 120 -2.75 -7.10 4.08
C MET A 120 -1.35 -7.29 3.48
N VAL A 121 -0.65 -6.18 3.21
CA VAL A 121 0.73 -6.19 2.69
C VAL A 121 1.67 -5.79 3.81
N ARG A 122 2.52 -6.72 4.21
CA ARG A 122 3.49 -6.56 5.28
C ARG A 122 4.86 -6.25 4.68
N LEU A 123 5.44 -5.12 5.06
CA LEU A 123 6.72 -4.62 4.52
C LEU A 123 7.83 -4.91 5.51
N HIS A 124 8.84 -5.62 5.06
CA HIS A 124 10.02 -6.00 5.85
C HIS A 124 11.31 -5.88 5.04
N CYS A 125 12.45 -5.98 5.73
CA CYS A 125 13.77 -6.12 5.14
C CYS A 125 14.47 -7.31 5.79
N ASP A 126 14.93 -8.25 4.97
CA ASP A 126 15.68 -9.41 5.43
C ASP A 126 17.11 -9.01 5.87
N SER A 127 17.73 -9.83 6.71
CA SER A 127 19.13 -9.71 7.11
C SER A 127 19.88 -11.05 7.04
N ALA A 128 19.33 -12.02 6.31
CA ALA A 128 19.97 -13.30 6.04
C ALA A 128 21.01 -13.19 4.91
N ASN A 129 21.68 -14.28 4.58
CA ASN A 129 22.61 -14.33 3.46
C ASN A 129 21.84 -14.38 2.14
N GLY A 130 21.76 -13.25 1.44
CA GLY A 130 21.01 -13.11 0.20
C GLY A 130 21.08 -11.72 -0.42
N SER A 131 20.26 -11.50 -1.45
CA SER A 131 20.03 -10.20 -2.09
C SER A 131 18.71 -10.20 -2.84
N GLY A 132 18.15 -9.02 -3.07
CA GLY A 132 16.95 -8.80 -3.86
C GLY A 132 15.65 -8.86 -3.07
N CYS A 133 14.53 -8.72 -3.76
CA CYS A 133 13.19 -8.72 -3.18
C CYS A 133 12.58 -10.12 -3.18
N THR A 134 11.85 -10.47 -2.12
CA THR A 134 11.19 -11.78 -1.97
C THR A 134 9.77 -11.58 -1.43
N VAL A 135 8.80 -12.25 -2.02
CA VAL A 135 7.41 -12.28 -1.53
C VAL A 135 7.16 -13.59 -0.80
N TYR A 136 6.54 -13.52 0.38
CA TYR A 136 6.15 -14.67 1.17
C TYR A 136 4.63 -14.70 1.40
N TYR A 137 4.07 -15.91 1.52
CA TYR A 137 2.67 -16.12 1.88
C TYR A 137 2.53 -17.37 2.77
N PRO A 138 1.45 -17.49 3.59
CA PRO A 138 1.19 -18.70 4.36
C PRO A 138 0.78 -19.84 3.42
N ASP A 139 1.49 -20.98 3.49
CA ASP A 139 1.25 -22.19 2.68
C ASP A 139 0.47 -23.28 3.45
N LYS A 140 0.34 -23.11 4.75
CA LYS A 140 -0.41 -23.98 5.65
C LYS A 140 -0.85 -23.23 6.89
N GLN A 141 -1.73 -23.85 7.65
CA GLN A 141 -2.11 -23.33 8.96
C GLN A 141 -0.95 -23.45 9.96
N GLY A 142 -0.91 -22.50 10.87
CA GLY A 142 -0.03 -22.53 12.04
C GLY A 142 -0.83 -22.36 13.33
N THR A 143 -0.19 -22.60 14.47
CA THR A 143 -0.82 -22.42 15.78
C THR A 143 0.07 -21.63 16.70
N VAL A 144 -0.46 -20.54 17.26
CA VAL A 144 0.21 -19.69 18.24
C VAL A 144 -0.81 -19.12 19.23
N GLN A 145 -0.46 -19.04 20.50
CA GLN A 145 -1.35 -18.53 21.57
C GLN A 145 -2.75 -19.21 21.59
N GLY A 146 -2.82 -20.49 21.23
CA GLY A 146 -4.08 -21.24 21.21
C GLY A 146 -4.97 -20.96 19.99
N VAL A 147 -4.54 -20.14 19.05
CA VAL A 147 -5.25 -19.84 17.80
C VAL A 147 -4.60 -20.58 16.64
N THR A 148 -5.41 -21.28 15.85
CA THR A 148 -5.00 -21.96 14.62
C THR A 148 -5.53 -21.18 13.41
N GLY A 149 -4.65 -20.85 12.49
CA GLY A 149 -4.96 -20.08 11.27
C GLY A 149 -3.75 -19.96 10.35
N PRO A 150 -3.88 -19.21 9.25
CA PRO A 150 -5.12 -18.70 8.69
C PRO A 150 -6.00 -19.83 8.13
N SER A 151 -7.25 -19.52 7.75
CA SER A 151 -8.11 -20.52 7.11
C SER A 151 -7.56 -20.94 5.73
N GLU A 152 -7.95 -22.13 5.24
CA GLU A 152 -7.56 -22.61 3.90
C GLU A 152 -7.97 -21.63 2.79
N ALA A 153 -9.12 -20.98 2.96
CA ALA A 153 -9.57 -19.95 2.00
C ALA A 153 -8.66 -18.72 2.00
N VAL A 154 -8.19 -18.28 3.17
CA VAL A 154 -7.22 -17.18 3.30
C VAL A 154 -5.87 -17.59 2.72
N ILE A 155 -5.41 -18.83 2.96
CA ILE A 155 -4.17 -19.36 2.36
C ILE A 155 -4.24 -19.31 0.83
N ALA A 156 -5.32 -19.82 0.24
CA ALA A 156 -5.51 -19.81 -1.21
C ALA A 156 -5.50 -18.39 -1.79
N GLN A 157 -6.19 -17.44 -1.14
CA GLN A 157 -6.21 -16.04 -1.56
C GLN A 157 -4.85 -15.34 -1.34
N SER A 158 -4.12 -15.67 -0.28
CA SER A 158 -2.78 -15.14 -0.03
C SER A 158 -1.79 -15.59 -1.10
N ARG A 159 -1.90 -16.83 -1.59
CA ARG A 159 -1.11 -17.33 -2.71
C ARG A 159 -1.36 -16.50 -3.98
N LEU A 160 -2.62 -16.29 -4.35
CA LEU A 160 -2.99 -15.46 -5.52
C LEU A 160 -2.50 -14.02 -5.37
N ALA A 161 -2.55 -13.48 -4.15
CA ALA A 161 -2.01 -12.16 -3.84
C ALA A 161 -0.48 -12.13 -4.00
N ALA A 162 0.23 -13.15 -3.51
CA ALA A 162 1.68 -13.26 -3.65
C ALA A 162 2.12 -13.34 -5.14
N GLU A 163 1.41 -14.13 -5.96
CA GLU A 163 1.64 -14.22 -7.39
C GLU A 163 1.45 -12.85 -8.08
N SER A 164 0.40 -12.12 -7.72
CA SER A 164 0.13 -10.78 -8.28
C SER A 164 1.16 -9.75 -7.83
N LEU A 165 1.57 -9.77 -6.55
CA LEU A 165 2.64 -8.90 -6.05
C LEU A 165 3.99 -9.20 -6.70
N GLN A 166 4.31 -10.48 -6.91
CA GLN A 166 5.51 -10.90 -7.65
C GLN A 166 5.53 -10.31 -9.06
N ASN A 167 4.40 -10.39 -9.78
CA ASN A 167 4.29 -9.83 -11.14
C ASN A 167 4.46 -8.32 -11.14
N GLY A 168 3.77 -7.60 -10.24
CA GLY A 168 3.86 -6.15 -10.14
C GLY A 168 5.27 -5.67 -9.79
N LEU A 169 5.90 -6.30 -8.80
CA LEU A 169 7.28 -6.00 -8.40
C LEU A 169 8.28 -6.33 -9.52
N ALA A 170 8.17 -7.51 -10.15
CA ALA A 170 9.07 -7.91 -11.22
C ALA A 170 8.99 -6.94 -12.42
N GLY A 171 7.77 -6.50 -12.78
CA GLY A 171 7.57 -5.54 -13.87
C GLY A 171 8.21 -4.18 -13.63
N VAL A 172 8.24 -3.71 -12.37
CA VAL A 172 8.78 -2.40 -12.01
C VAL A 172 10.27 -2.46 -11.66
N LEU A 173 10.70 -3.49 -10.91
CA LEU A 173 12.07 -3.59 -10.42
C LEU A 173 13.05 -4.09 -11.48
N ALA A 174 12.61 -4.89 -12.44
CA ALA A 174 13.33 -5.47 -13.60
C ALA A 174 14.89 -5.36 -13.57
N SER A 175 15.43 -4.19 -13.97
CA SER A 175 16.86 -3.93 -14.05
C SER A 175 17.48 -3.30 -12.79
N HIS A 176 16.67 -3.00 -11.77
CA HIS A 176 17.10 -2.24 -10.58
C HIS A 176 17.41 -3.12 -9.39
N LEU A 177 16.59 -4.15 -9.16
CA LEU A 177 16.71 -5.05 -8.04
C LEU A 177 16.31 -6.47 -8.46
N LYS A 178 17.07 -7.47 -8.03
CA LYS A 178 16.77 -8.87 -8.29
C LYS A 178 15.43 -9.26 -7.64
N MET A 179 14.56 -9.95 -8.38
CA MET A 179 13.40 -10.64 -7.82
C MET A 179 13.75 -12.10 -7.53
N ASN A 180 13.56 -12.53 -6.29
CA ASN A 180 13.68 -13.91 -5.90
C ASN A 180 12.36 -14.66 -6.19
N PRO A 181 12.37 -16.01 -6.33
CA PRO A 181 11.14 -16.78 -6.38
C PRO A 181 10.27 -16.54 -5.14
N ILE A 182 8.95 -16.65 -5.30
CA ILE A 182 8.00 -16.63 -4.18
C ILE A 182 8.39 -17.73 -3.18
N LYS A 183 8.34 -17.41 -1.90
CA LYS A 183 8.57 -18.34 -0.80
C LYS A 183 7.33 -18.45 0.08
N THR A 184 7.37 -19.38 1.03
CA THR A 184 6.27 -19.58 1.96
C THR A 184 6.68 -19.27 3.40
N ASP A 185 5.69 -18.94 4.24
CA ASP A 185 5.90 -18.66 5.65
C ASP A 185 6.62 -19.83 6.36
N SER A 186 6.29 -21.08 5.98
CA SER A 186 6.91 -22.27 6.54
C SER A 186 8.42 -22.38 6.29
N MET A 187 8.95 -21.63 5.32
CA MET A 187 10.39 -21.56 5.03
C MET A 187 11.12 -20.54 5.93
N THR A 188 10.40 -19.71 6.68
CA THR A 188 10.99 -18.78 7.64
C THR A 188 11.32 -19.47 8.97
N PHE A 189 12.23 -18.87 9.76
CA PHE A 189 12.56 -19.39 11.09
C PHE A 189 11.34 -19.49 12.02
N VAL A 190 10.44 -18.52 11.98
CA VAL A 190 9.23 -18.48 12.80
C VAL A 190 8.21 -19.48 12.25
N GLY A 191 7.93 -19.44 10.95
CA GLY A 191 6.95 -20.32 10.31
C GLY A 191 7.30 -21.79 10.37
N ALA A 192 8.60 -22.13 10.30
CA ALA A 192 9.06 -23.52 10.47
C ALA A 192 8.69 -24.12 11.85
N LYS A 193 8.61 -23.27 12.89
CA LYS A 193 8.30 -23.72 14.26
C LYS A 193 6.81 -23.82 14.54
N GLN A 194 6.00 -22.95 13.99
CA GLN A 194 4.58 -22.81 14.35
C GLN A 194 3.61 -22.98 13.17
N GLY A 195 4.11 -23.24 11.98
CA GLY A 195 3.34 -23.48 10.74
C GLY A 195 3.31 -22.30 9.78
N ALA A 196 3.02 -21.09 10.26
CA ALA A 196 3.04 -19.86 9.50
C ALA A 196 3.60 -18.71 10.36
N LEU A 197 3.79 -17.53 9.78
CA LEU A 197 4.16 -16.32 10.52
C LEU A 197 3.02 -15.90 11.46
N THR A 198 3.35 -15.35 12.64
CA THR A 198 2.35 -14.97 13.65
C THR A 198 1.25 -14.06 13.07
N GLY A 199 1.61 -13.02 12.32
CA GLY A 199 0.62 -12.15 11.70
C GLY A 199 -0.26 -12.86 10.66
N SER A 200 0.26 -13.87 9.96
CA SER A 200 -0.52 -14.69 9.04
C SER A 200 -1.50 -15.60 9.77
N ILE A 201 -1.11 -16.18 10.93
CA ILE A 201 -2.00 -17.05 11.73
C ILE A 201 -3.25 -16.30 12.20
N PHE A 202 -3.13 -15.04 12.60
CA PHE A 202 -4.25 -14.21 13.05
C PHE A 202 -5.00 -13.51 11.90
N ALA A 203 -4.53 -13.60 10.66
CA ALA A 203 -5.17 -12.95 9.52
C ALA A 203 -6.44 -13.73 9.07
N GLU A 204 -7.55 -13.02 8.97
CA GLU A 204 -8.81 -13.46 8.36
C GLU A 204 -8.96 -12.92 6.92
N VAL A 205 -8.02 -12.09 6.49
CA VAL A 205 -7.89 -11.53 5.15
C VAL A 205 -6.61 -12.04 4.50
N PRO A 206 -6.51 -12.05 3.14
CA PRO A 206 -5.25 -12.43 2.47
C PRO A 206 -4.08 -11.61 3.00
N ALA A 207 -3.00 -12.29 3.40
CA ALA A 207 -1.81 -11.66 3.98
C ALA A 207 -0.55 -12.13 3.25
N VAL A 208 0.31 -11.17 2.90
CA VAL A 208 1.60 -11.43 2.26
C VAL A 208 2.69 -10.57 2.90
N VAL A 209 3.91 -11.09 2.95
CA VAL A 209 5.09 -10.34 3.36
C VAL A 209 5.93 -10.03 2.12
N VAL A 210 6.39 -8.80 2.03
CA VAL A 210 7.38 -8.35 1.05
C VAL A 210 8.67 -8.05 1.80
N GLU A 211 9.62 -8.96 1.71
CA GLU A 211 11.02 -8.71 2.09
C GLU A 211 11.64 -7.89 0.96
N MET A 212 11.64 -6.58 1.13
CA MET A 212 11.93 -5.61 0.08
C MET A 212 13.36 -5.70 -0.42
N VAL A 213 14.29 -5.94 0.49
CA VAL A 213 15.74 -6.08 0.26
C VAL A 213 16.37 -6.91 1.38
N TYR A 214 17.61 -7.34 1.18
CA TYR A 214 18.48 -7.82 2.27
C TYR A 214 19.31 -6.64 2.80
N LEU A 215 18.94 -6.12 3.97
CA LEU A 215 19.53 -4.87 4.48
C LEU A 215 21.02 -4.99 4.82
N ASN A 216 21.52 -6.19 5.09
CA ASN A 216 22.94 -6.50 5.28
C ASN A 216 23.71 -6.66 3.96
N ASN A 217 23.05 -6.69 2.80
CA ASN A 217 23.68 -6.68 1.49
C ASN A 217 23.96 -5.22 1.06
N ALA A 218 25.21 -4.89 0.76
CA ALA A 218 25.62 -3.52 0.48
C ALA A 218 24.92 -2.91 -0.77
N SER A 219 24.69 -3.72 -1.83
CA SER A 219 24.02 -3.26 -3.03
C SER A 219 22.54 -2.99 -2.77
N ASP A 220 21.86 -3.90 -2.06
CA ASP A 220 20.46 -3.77 -1.67
C ASP A 220 20.23 -2.57 -0.73
N ALA A 221 21.12 -2.41 0.25
CA ALA A 221 21.12 -1.26 1.16
C ALA A 221 21.31 0.06 0.42
N ALA A 222 22.24 0.12 -0.54
CA ALA A 222 22.43 1.30 -1.39
C ALA A 222 21.17 1.61 -2.22
N PHE A 223 20.52 0.59 -2.78
CA PHE A 223 19.28 0.75 -3.55
C PHE A 223 18.14 1.32 -2.69
N ILE A 224 17.88 0.74 -1.52
CA ILE A 224 16.72 1.14 -0.70
C ILE A 224 16.96 2.43 0.08
N LYS A 225 18.21 2.83 0.27
CA LYS A 225 18.59 4.12 0.84
C LYS A 225 18.11 5.29 -0.01
N GLU A 226 18.09 5.12 -1.32
CA GLU A 226 17.68 6.16 -2.25
C GLU A 226 16.16 6.26 -2.34
N VAL A 227 15.65 7.51 -2.38
CA VAL A 227 14.22 7.80 -2.58
C VAL A 227 13.65 7.09 -3.81
N ALA A 228 14.42 7.06 -4.89
CA ALA A 228 14.02 6.40 -6.15
C ALA A 228 13.84 4.88 -5.97
N GLY A 229 14.67 4.22 -5.17
CA GLY A 229 14.53 2.79 -4.86
C GLY A 229 13.25 2.49 -4.07
N GLN A 230 12.96 3.31 -3.07
CA GLN A 230 11.72 3.21 -2.28
C GLN A 230 10.48 3.47 -3.13
N ASP A 231 10.53 4.45 -4.05
CA ASP A 231 9.43 4.75 -4.98
C ASP A 231 9.17 3.60 -5.96
N LEU A 232 10.22 2.94 -6.47
CA LEU A 232 10.10 1.76 -7.33
C LEU A 232 9.43 0.60 -6.58
N LEU A 233 9.83 0.34 -5.33
CA LEU A 233 9.19 -0.69 -4.50
C LEU A 233 7.70 -0.39 -4.26
N ALA A 234 7.36 0.82 -3.85
CA ALA A 234 5.97 1.23 -3.62
C ALA A 234 5.12 1.09 -4.90
N ARG A 235 5.62 1.49 -6.07
CA ARG A 235 4.94 1.33 -7.37
C ARG A 235 4.77 -0.13 -7.76
N GLY A 236 5.78 -0.96 -7.56
CA GLY A 236 5.71 -2.39 -7.85
C GLY A 236 4.68 -3.10 -6.97
N ILE A 237 4.64 -2.75 -5.68
CA ILE A 237 3.64 -3.26 -4.74
C ILE A 237 2.23 -2.81 -5.16
N LEU A 238 2.03 -1.52 -5.48
CA LEU A 238 0.73 -1.03 -5.97
C LEU A 238 0.28 -1.76 -7.25
N ALA A 239 1.18 -1.97 -8.21
CA ALA A 239 0.86 -2.69 -9.44
C ALA A 239 0.35 -4.11 -9.14
N GLY A 240 1.00 -4.83 -8.23
CA GLY A 240 0.56 -6.15 -7.77
C GLY A 240 -0.77 -6.12 -7.01
N ILE A 241 -1.00 -5.13 -6.15
CA ILE A 241 -2.28 -4.92 -5.47
C ILE A 241 -3.41 -4.72 -6.48
N LYS A 242 -3.22 -3.86 -7.48
CA LYS A 242 -4.22 -3.61 -8.54
C LYS A 242 -4.53 -4.88 -9.34
N GLU A 243 -3.52 -5.67 -9.69
CA GLU A 243 -3.70 -6.95 -10.36
C GLU A 243 -4.53 -7.91 -9.49
N PHE A 244 -4.17 -8.06 -8.21
CA PHE A 244 -4.90 -8.94 -7.28
C PHE A 244 -6.37 -8.53 -7.11
N VAL A 245 -6.63 -7.25 -6.82
CA VAL A 245 -7.99 -6.74 -6.61
C VAL A 245 -8.83 -6.92 -7.88
N SER A 246 -8.25 -6.69 -9.06
CA SER A 246 -8.97 -6.89 -10.33
C SER A 246 -9.35 -8.36 -10.59
N LYS A 247 -8.54 -9.32 -10.15
CA LYS A 247 -8.83 -10.77 -10.25
C LYS A 247 -9.92 -11.20 -9.27
N LYS A 248 -10.00 -10.57 -8.09
CA LYS A 248 -11.00 -10.88 -7.06
C LYS A 248 -12.41 -10.36 -7.42
N LEU A 249 -12.51 -9.39 -8.32
CA LEU A 249 -13.76 -8.80 -8.77
C LEU A 249 -14.37 -9.53 -9.98
N ARG A 250 -13.66 -10.50 -10.57
CA ARG A 250 -14.13 -11.35 -11.67
C ARG A 250 -14.67 -12.67 -11.16
#